data_ed72848c2d7bd0a6c60272309684c2bb
#
_entry.id   ed72848c2d7bd0a6c60272309684c2bb
#
_cell.length_a   1.000
_cell.length_b   1.000
_cell.length_c   1.000
_cell.angle_alpha   90.00
_cell.angle_beta   90.00
_cell.angle_gamma   90.00
#
_symmetry.space_group_name_H-M   'P 1'
#
loop_
_entity.id
_entity.type
_entity.pdbx_description
1 polymer ?
#
loop_
_entity_poly.entity_id
_entity_poly.type
_entity_poly.pdbx_seq_one_letter_code
_entity_poly.pdbx_strand_id
1 'polypeptide(L)'
;HAAEGYARSSGKPGVILVTSGPGATNTVTALTDAYMDSVPLVCITGQVPTHLIGTDAFQECDTTGITRPCTKHNWLVKDINKLSSILHRAFEVATTGRPGPVLVDIPKDIQFKKGKYVKPKEVKKKNGETDIKFNGKDKDIEAVVDLFRKSSKPILYTGGGVINSGPRATQLLRELVSLTGFPITSPLQGLG
;
A
#
# COMPACT_ATOMS: atom_id res chain seq x y z
N HIS A 1 -11.15 -2.71 -8.97
CA HIS A 1 -11.91 -1.60 -8.35
C HIS A 1 -12.80 -2.03 -7.18
N ALA A 2 -13.43 -3.23 -7.19
CA ALA A 2 -14.23 -3.70 -6.04
C ALA A 2 -13.38 -3.86 -4.76
N ALA A 3 -12.17 -4.45 -4.88
CA ALA A 3 -11.25 -4.58 -3.75
C ALA A 3 -10.73 -3.21 -3.27
N GLU A 4 -10.57 -2.27 -4.17
CA GLU A 4 -10.20 -0.89 -3.86
C GLU A 4 -11.33 -0.20 -3.06
N GLY A 5 -12.57 -0.28 -3.53
CA GLY A 5 -13.74 0.22 -2.79
C GLY A 5 -13.88 -0.42 -1.41
N TYR A 6 -13.60 -1.74 -1.30
CA TYR A 6 -13.53 -2.41 -0.01
C TYR A 6 -12.45 -1.82 0.90
N ALA A 7 -11.25 -1.60 0.38
CA ALA A 7 -10.17 -1.04 1.19
C ALA A 7 -10.47 0.37 1.70
N ARG A 8 -11.06 1.22 0.83
CA ARG A 8 -11.47 2.59 1.19
C ARG A 8 -12.55 2.59 2.27
N SER A 9 -13.55 1.72 2.17
CA SER A 9 -14.68 1.70 3.10
C SER A 9 -14.39 0.98 4.42
N SER A 10 -13.52 -0.03 4.41
CA SER A 10 -13.25 -0.87 5.59
C SER A 10 -11.99 -0.48 6.37
N GLY A 11 -11.09 0.29 5.76
CA GLY A 11 -9.75 0.57 6.31
C GLY A 11 -8.82 -0.66 6.33
N LYS A 12 -9.20 -1.75 5.64
CA LYS A 12 -8.42 -3.00 5.54
C LYS A 12 -7.88 -3.16 4.12
N PRO A 13 -6.75 -3.86 3.91
CA PRO A 13 -6.25 -4.11 2.56
C PRO A 13 -7.26 -4.93 1.75
N GLY A 14 -7.51 -4.48 0.51
CA GLY A 14 -8.30 -5.25 -0.45
C GLY A 14 -7.45 -6.35 -1.10
N VAL A 15 -8.07 -7.44 -1.49
CA VAL A 15 -7.39 -8.57 -2.16
C VAL A 15 -8.04 -8.83 -3.51
N ILE A 16 -7.18 -9.00 -4.53
CA ILE A 16 -7.57 -9.30 -5.91
C ILE A 16 -6.91 -10.62 -6.29
N LEU A 17 -7.67 -11.51 -6.93
CA LEU A 17 -7.14 -12.74 -7.52
C LEU A 17 -7.60 -12.84 -8.98
N VAL A 18 -6.64 -12.90 -9.90
CA VAL A 18 -6.90 -12.94 -11.34
C VAL A 18 -5.97 -13.92 -12.05
N THR A 19 -6.35 -14.33 -13.25
CA THR A 19 -5.54 -15.19 -14.11
C THR A 19 -4.38 -14.41 -14.76
N SER A 20 -3.49 -15.12 -15.44
CA SER A 20 -2.38 -14.58 -16.23
C SER A 20 -2.84 -13.72 -17.42
N GLY A 21 -1.92 -13.02 -18.04
CA GLY A 21 -2.13 -12.24 -19.26
C GLY A 21 -3.26 -11.24 -19.11
N PRO A 22 -4.38 -11.39 -19.83
CA PRO A 22 -5.46 -10.40 -19.83
C PRO A 22 -6.10 -10.19 -18.44
N GLY A 23 -6.13 -11.21 -17.58
CA GLY A 23 -6.59 -11.06 -16.21
C GLY A 23 -5.70 -10.08 -15.42
N ALA A 24 -4.39 -10.31 -15.49
CA ALA A 24 -3.40 -9.46 -14.82
C ALA A 24 -3.39 -8.04 -15.40
N THR A 25 -3.36 -7.88 -16.72
CA THR A 25 -3.30 -6.55 -17.37
C THR A 25 -4.54 -5.71 -17.08
N ASN A 26 -5.72 -6.31 -16.95
CA ASN A 26 -6.95 -5.60 -16.55
C ASN A 26 -6.90 -5.01 -15.14
N THR A 27 -5.94 -5.42 -14.30
CA THR A 27 -5.79 -4.82 -12.95
C THR A 27 -4.98 -3.54 -12.93
N VAL A 28 -4.25 -3.21 -14.01
CA VAL A 28 -3.28 -2.11 -14.04
C VAL A 28 -3.92 -0.76 -13.70
N THR A 29 -5.11 -0.47 -14.24
CA THR A 29 -5.83 0.77 -13.95
C THR A 29 -6.12 0.89 -12.44
N ALA A 30 -6.71 -0.15 -11.84
CA ALA A 30 -7.04 -0.15 -10.42
C ALA A 30 -5.79 -0.12 -9.52
N LEU A 31 -4.70 -0.78 -9.93
CA LEU A 31 -3.42 -0.70 -9.22
C LEU A 31 -2.83 0.70 -9.28
N THR A 32 -2.90 1.36 -10.45
CA THR A 32 -2.39 2.72 -10.61
C THR A 32 -3.19 3.71 -9.76
N ASP A 33 -4.52 3.61 -9.78
CA ASP A 33 -5.41 4.42 -8.97
C ASP A 33 -5.11 4.23 -7.46
N ALA A 34 -5.06 3.00 -7.00
CA ALA A 34 -4.72 2.67 -5.63
C ALA A 34 -3.32 3.16 -5.21
N TYR A 35 -2.35 3.14 -6.15
CA TYR A 35 -1.00 3.63 -5.89
C TYR A 35 -0.97 5.15 -5.70
N MET A 36 -1.68 5.87 -6.55
CA MET A 36 -1.77 7.33 -6.48
C MET A 36 -2.53 7.79 -5.23
N ASP A 37 -3.59 7.09 -4.87
CA ASP A 37 -4.48 7.43 -3.75
C ASP A 37 -4.07 6.80 -2.41
N SER A 38 -2.97 6.06 -2.37
CA SER A 38 -2.47 5.42 -1.15
C SER A 38 -3.44 4.37 -0.56
N VAL A 39 -4.08 3.58 -1.42
CA VAL A 39 -5.02 2.53 -1.03
C VAL A 39 -4.30 1.18 -0.96
N PRO A 40 -4.34 0.48 0.19
CA PRO A 40 -3.65 -0.80 0.33
C PRO A 40 -4.37 -1.92 -0.43
N LEU A 41 -3.70 -2.51 -1.42
CA LEU A 41 -4.19 -3.68 -2.17
C LEU A 41 -3.12 -4.77 -2.24
N VAL A 42 -3.56 -6.02 -2.19
CA VAL A 42 -2.74 -7.19 -2.52
C VAL A 42 -3.33 -7.86 -3.75
N CYS A 43 -2.67 -7.71 -4.88
CA CYS A 43 -3.05 -8.32 -6.13
C CYS A 43 -2.28 -9.65 -6.32
N ILE A 44 -3.02 -10.74 -6.43
CA ILE A 44 -2.46 -12.06 -6.70
C ILE A 44 -2.81 -12.40 -8.15
N THR A 45 -1.79 -12.61 -8.98
CA THR A 45 -1.94 -12.95 -10.39
C THR A 45 -1.44 -14.36 -10.67
N GLY A 46 -2.10 -15.06 -11.58
CA GLY A 46 -1.53 -16.25 -12.18
C GLY A 46 -0.46 -15.89 -13.22
N GLN A 47 0.46 -16.80 -13.45
CA GLN A 47 1.46 -16.72 -14.51
C GLN A 47 1.56 -18.06 -15.24
N VAL A 48 2.04 -18.06 -16.46
CA VAL A 48 2.38 -19.28 -17.19
C VAL A 48 3.40 -20.12 -16.40
N PRO A 49 3.51 -21.43 -16.62
CA PRO A 49 4.52 -22.26 -15.95
C PRO A 49 5.93 -21.66 -16.05
N THR A 50 6.75 -21.82 -15.03
CA THR A 50 8.07 -21.19 -14.94
C THR A 50 8.97 -21.45 -16.14
N HIS A 51 8.88 -22.64 -16.78
CA HIS A 51 9.66 -23.00 -17.97
C HIS A 51 9.16 -22.35 -19.27
N LEU A 52 7.97 -21.76 -19.27
CA LEU A 52 7.38 -21.06 -20.41
C LEU A 52 7.54 -19.54 -20.33
N ILE A 53 7.99 -19.01 -19.20
CA ILE A 53 8.20 -17.56 -19.06
C ILE A 53 9.29 -17.10 -20.04
N GLY A 54 8.94 -16.10 -20.88
CA GLY A 54 9.82 -15.56 -21.91
C GLY A 54 9.78 -16.31 -23.25
N THR A 55 8.75 -17.16 -23.47
CA THR A 55 8.60 -17.93 -24.72
C THR A 55 7.39 -17.49 -25.56
N ASP A 56 6.74 -16.39 -25.23
CA ASP A 56 5.49 -15.92 -25.84
C ASP A 56 4.36 -16.96 -25.73
N ALA A 57 4.28 -17.63 -24.59
CA ALA A 57 3.27 -18.64 -24.31
C ALA A 57 1.85 -18.02 -24.25
N PHE A 58 0.83 -18.86 -24.46
CA PHE A 58 -0.56 -18.41 -24.43
C PHE A 58 -0.91 -17.73 -23.10
N GLN A 59 -1.41 -16.48 -23.19
CA GLN A 59 -1.72 -15.61 -22.05
C GLN A 59 -0.51 -15.33 -21.15
N GLU A 60 0.70 -15.37 -21.68
CA GLU A 60 1.87 -14.84 -21.00
C GLU A 60 1.84 -13.31 -20.98
N CYS A 61 2.33 -12.72 -19.91
CA CYS A 61 2.57 -11.29 -19.79
C CYS A 61 3.68 -11.05 -18.78
N ASP A 62 4.57 -10.10 -19.05
CA ASP A 62 5.51 -9.60 -18.04
C ASP A 62 4.77 -8.74 -16.99
N THR A 63 3.97 -9.41 -16.17
CA THR A 63 3.14 -8.77 -15.15
C THR A 63 3.97 -7.94 -14.18
N THR A 64 5.14 -8.46 -13.78
CA THR A 64 6.02 -7.73 -12.87
C THR A 64 6.65 -6.50 -13.51
N GLY A 65 6.99 -6.54 -14.79
CA GLY A 65 7.48 -5.40 -15.54
C GLY A 65 6.42 -4.30 -15.70
N ILE A 66 5.21 -4.68 -16.13
CA ILE A 66 4.10 -3.74 -16.34
C ILE A 66 3.67 -3.08 -15.03
N THR A 67 3.62 -3.82 -13.92
CA THR A 67 3.11 -3.30 -12.64
C THR A 67 4.17 -2.63 -11.78
N ARG A 68 5.43 -2.68 -12.16
CA ARG A 68 6.53 -2.06 -11.40
C ARG A 68 6.31 -0.58 -11.11
N PRO A 69 5.89 0.27 -12.07
CA PRO A 69 5.69 1.70 -11.81
C PRO A 69 4.41 2.02 -11.03
N CYS A 70 3.46 1.10 -10.93
CA CYS A 70 2.17 1.33 -10.28
C CYS A 70 1.93 0.46 -9.04
N THR A 71 2.98 -0.11 -8.46
CA THR A 71 2.93 -0.86 -7.21
C THR A 71 4.07 -0.46 -6.28
N LYS A 72 3.87 -0.61 -4.99
CA LYS A 72 4.95 -0.42 -4.00
C LYS A 72 6.04 -1.48 -4.13
N HIS A 73 5.62 -2.71 -4.45
CA HIS A 73 6.50 -3.83 -4.74
C HIS A 73 5.74 -4.93 -5.48
N ASN A 74 6.47 -5.73 -6.26
CA ASN A 74 5.91 -6.92 -6.88
C ASN A 74 6.89 -8.10 -6.77
N TRP A 75 6.34 -9.31 -6.77
CA TRP A 75 7.10 -10.57 -6.68
C TRP A 75 6.67 -11.52 -7.77
N LEU A 76 7.63 -12.18 -8.41
CA LEU A 76 7.41 -13.40 -9.18
C LEU A 76 7.86 -14.61 -8.33
N VAL A 77 6.91 -15.45 -7.94
CA VAL A 77 7.16 -16.58 -7.04
C VAL A 77 7.68 -17.78 -7.82
N LYS A 78 8.95 -18.12 -7.67
CA LYS A 78 9.58 -19.29 -8.34
C LYS A 78 9.81 -20.47 -7.41
N ASP A 79 9.53 -20.34 -6.11
CA ASP A 79 9.74 -21.37 -5.10
C ASP A 79 8.53 -21.43 -4.16
N ILE A 80 7.86 -22.60 -4.13
CA ILE A 80 6.69 -22.84 -3.29
C ILE A 80 6.99 -22.62 -1.80
N ASN A 81 8.21 -22.92 -1.34
CA ASN A 81 8.60 -22.74 0.05
C ASN A 81 8.69 -21.26 0.49
N LYS A 82 8.77 -20.34 -0.48
CA LYS A 82 8.79 -18.90 -0.24
C LYS A 82 7.40 -18.26 -0.33
N LEU A 83 6.40 -18.96 -0.88
CA LEU A 83 5.07 -18.40 -1.13
C LEU A 83 4.44 -17.82 0.13
N SER A 84 4.44 -18.58 1.23
CA SER A 84 3.86 -18.10 2.50
C SER A 84 4.51 -16.83 3.01
N SER A 85 5.84 -16.77 3.03
CA SER A 85 6.58 -15.59 3.48
C SER A 85 6.38 -14.38 2.57
N ILE A 86 6.30 -14.60 1.26
CA ILE A 86 6.04 -13.53 0.28
C ILE A 86 4.63 -12.98 0.48
N LEU A 87 3.61 -13.80 0.66
CA LEU A 87 2.25 -13.33 0.90
C LEU A 87 2.16 -12.51 2.19
N HIS A 88 2.76 -12.97 3.29
CA HIS A 88 2.79 -12.16 4.52
C HIS A 88 3.50 -10.82 4.31
N ARG A 89 4.64 -10.83 3.61
CA ARG A 89 5.37 -9.61 3.29
C ARG A 89 4.56 -8.68 2.38
N ALA A 90 3.76 -9.22 1.47
CA ALA A 90 2.88 -8.45 0.60
C ALA A 90 1.87 -7.63 1.42
N PHE A 91 1.18 -8.24 2.39
CA PHE A 91 0.27 -7.52 3.28
C PHE A 91 1.00 -6.47 4.12
N GLU A 92 2.17 -6.80 4.66
CA GLU A 92 2.98 -5.87 5.43
C GLU A 92 3.39 -4.66 4.58
N VAL A 93 3.93 -4.86 3.38
CA VAL A 93 4.35 -3.78 2.49
C VAL A 93 3.16 -2.93 2.04
N ALA A 94 2.01 -3.56 1.73
CA ALA A 94 0.82 -2.82 1.31
C ALA A 94 0.33 -1.84 2.38
N THR A 95 0.49 -2.17 3.66
CA THR A 95 -0.07 -1.42 4.79
C THR A 95 0.94 -0.58 5.56
N THR A 96 2.25 -0.75 5.35
CA THR A 96 3.31 -0.04 6.10
C THR A 96 3.71 1.25 5.40
N GLY A 97 3.96 2.31 6.19
CA GLY A 97 4.31 3.64 5.68
C GLY A 97 3.15 4.27 4.90
N ARG A 98 3.41 4.84 3.73
CA ARG A 98 2.35 5.22 2.79
C ARG A 98 1.69 3.95 2.28
N PRO A 99 0.41 3.70 2.54
CA PRO A 99 -0.29 2.54 2.01
C PRO A 99 -0.27 2.50 0.47
N GLY A 100 -0.45 1.33 -0.11
CA GLY A 100 -0.51 1.22 -1.56
C GLY A 100 -0.54 -0.22 -2.04
N PRO A 101 -0.73 -0.45 -3.34
CA PRO A 101 -0.86 -1.77 -3.91
C PRO A 101 0.48 -2.49 -4.00
N VAL A 102 0.40 -3.80 -3.90
CA VAL A 102 1.47 -4.76 -4.19
C VAL A 102 0.95 -5.88 -5.09
N LEU A 103 1.85 -6.57 -5.78
CA LEU A 103 1.47 -7.68 -6.66
C LEU A 103 2.32 -8.93 -6.37
N VAL A 104 1.67 -10.09 -6.36
CA VAL A 104 2.31 -11.39 -6.22
C VAL A 104 1.91 -12.26 -7.41
N ASP A 105 2.85 -12.47 -8.32
CA ASP A 105 2.67 -13.25 -9.54
C ASP A 105 3.10 -14.71 -9.32
N ILE A 106 2.17 -15.66 -9.50
CA ILE A 106 2.36 -17.06 -9.11
C ILE A 106 2.23 -17.97 -10.34
N PRO A 107 3.35 -18.51 -10.85
CA PRO A 107 3.34 -19.44 -11.97
C PRO A 107 2.50 -20.70 -11.71
N LYS A 108 1.86 -21.19 -12.76
CA LYS A 108 0.94 -22.34 -12.70
C LYS A 108 1.58 -23.58 -12.07
N ASP A 109 2.81 -23.91 -12.44
CA ASP A 109 3.53 -25.05 -11.87
C ASP A 109 3.81 -24.89 -10.36
N ILE A 110 4.00 -23.66 -9.89
CA ILE A 110 4.14 -23.36 -8.45
C ILE A 110 2.81 -23.59 -7.72
N GLN A 111 1.68 -23.23 -8.33
CA GLN A 111 0.35 -23.43 -7.73
C GLN A 111 0.01 -24.93 -7.53
N PHE A 112 0.55 -25.81 -8.37
CA PHE A 112 0.34 -27.26 -8.26
C PHE A 112 1.37 -27.97 -7.38
N LYS A 113 2.48 -27.32 -7.03
CA LYS A 113 3.51 -27.91 -6.17
C LYS A 113 3.01 -28.07 -4.75
N LYS A 114 3.32 -29.21 -4.15
CA LYS A 114 3.13 -29.43 -2.71
C LYS A 114 4.32 -28.85 -1.96
N GLY A 115 4.05 -28.01 -0.98
CA GLY A 115 5.05 -27.42 -0.09
C GLY A 115 4.64 -27.54 1.36
N LYS A 116 5.59 -27.46 2.27
CA LYS A 116 5.30 -27.39 3.72
C LYS A 116 4.97 -25.97 4.10
N TYR A 117 3.76 -25.75 4.64
CA TYR A 117 3.43 -24.45 5.21
C TYR A 117 4.31 -24.17 6.44
N VAL A 118 5.02 -23.07 6.39
CA VAL A 118 5.77 -22.55 7.54
C VAL A 118 5.16 -21.21 7.88
N LYS A 119 4.56 -21.10 9.08
CA LYS A 119 4.10 -19.79 9.57
C LYS A 119 5.31 -18.86 9.61
N PRO A 120 5.29 -17.73 8.91
CA PRO A 120 6.36 -16.77 8.99
C PRO A 120 6.58 -16.38 10.46
N LYS A 121 7.83 -16.40 10.89
CA LYS A 121 8.16 -15.79 12.18
C LYS A 121 7.81 -14.32 12.08
N GLU A 122 7.15 -13.79 13.09
CA GLU A 122 7.02 -12.34 13.22
C GLU A 122 8.42 -11.76 13.04
N VAL A 123 8.62 -11.00 11.99
CA VAL A 123 9.90 -10.36 11.76
C VAL A 123 10.04 -9.34 12.89
N LYS A 124 10.78 -9.70 13.92
CA LYS A 124 11.25 -8.69 14.87
C LYS A 124 11.98 -7.66 14.01
N LYS A 125 11.41 -6.47 13.90
CA LYS A 125 12.02 -5.36 13.18
C LYS A 125 13.48 -5.27 13.62
N LYS A 126 14.40 -5.59 12.72
CA LYS A 126 15.81 -5.37 13.01
C LYS A 126 15.99 -3.87 13.19
N ASN A 127 16.59 -3.48 14.30
CA ASN A 127 16.97 -2.09 14.56
C ASN A 127 17.67 -1.54 13.30
N GLY A 128 17.02 -0.62 12.57
CA GLY A 128 17.55 -0.01 11.35
C GLY A 128 16.69 -0.15 10.09
N GLU A 129 15.73 -1.10 10.01
CA GLU A 129 14.72 -1.10 8.95
C GLU A 129 13.62 -0.12 9.34
N THR A 130 13.70 1.07 8.76
CA THR A 130 12.70 2.14 8.72
C THR A 130 11.67 2.08 9.85
N ASP A 131 12.09 2.35 11.09
CA ASP A 131 11.19 2.89 12.08
C ASP A 131 10.74 4.25 11.54
N ILE A 132 9.67 4.23 10.76
CA ILE A 132 8.91 5.45 10.51
C ILE A 132 8.42 5.86 11.90
N LYS A 133 9.15 6.79 12.50
CA LYS A 133 8.74 7.37 13.78
C LYS A 133 7.50 8.20 13.49
N PHE A 134 6.35 7.63 13.81
CA PHE A 134 5.06 8.32 13.67
C PHE A 134 4.91 9.48 14.67
N ASN A 135 5.77 9.56 15.67
CA ASN A 135 5.78 10.63 16.64
C ASN A 135 6.84 11.65 16.26
N GLY A 136 6.44 12.91 16.07
CA GLY A 136 7.35 14.04 15.94
C GLY A 136 8.20 14.17 17.22
N LYS A 137 9.41 14.74 17.11
CA LYS A 137 10.19 15.12 18.28
C LYS A 137 9.58 16.37 18.89
N ASP A 138 9.54 16.46 20.21
CA ASP A 138 9.00 17.62 20.91
C ASP A 138 9.59 18.95 20.41
N LYS A 139 10.90 18.97 20.16
CA LYS A 139 11.59 20.13 19.60
C LYS A 139 11.03 20.56 18.22
N ASP A 140 10.67 19.60 17.36
CA ASP A 140 10.11 19.91 16.04
C ASP A 140 8.68 20.43 16.17
N ILE A 141 7.92 19.90 17.15
CA ILE A 141 6.57 20.37 17.48
C ILE A 141 6.61 21.78 18.02
N GLU A 142 7.52 22.10 18.96
CA GLU A 142 7.73 23.45 19.49
C GLU A 142 8.06 24.44 18.37
N ALA A 143 8.94 24.06 17.45
CA ALA A 143 9.28 24.91 16.31
C ALA A 143 8.08 25.21 15.42
N VAL A 144 7.18 24.23 15.18
CA VAL A 144 5.92 24.44 14.45
C VAL A 144 4.98 25.38 15.21
N VAL A 145 4.84 25.20 16.53
CA VAL A 145 4.02 26.10 17.37
C VAL A 145 4.53 27.53 17.32
N ASP A 146 5.85 27.72 17.34
CA ASP A 146 6.44 29.06 17.22
C ASP A 146 6.21 29.70 15.86
N LEU A 147 6.21 28.91 14.78
CA LEU A 147 5.82 29.37 13.45
C LEU A 147 4.35 29.81 13.42
N PHE A 148 3.45 29.07 14.06
CA PHE A 148 2.05 29.46 14.18
C PHE A 148 1.89 30.81 14.89
N ARG A 149 2.61 31.00 16.00
CA ARG A 149 2.58 32.26 16.78
C ARG A 149 3.09 33.46 15.99
N LYS A 150 4.08 33.28 15.12
CA LYS A 150 4.71 34.33 14.31
C LYS A 150 3.98 34.61 13.00
N SER A 151 3.07 33.71 12.60
CA SER A 151 2.37 33.81 11.32
C SER A 151 1.26 34.86 11.36
N SER A 152 1.22 35.74 10.38
CA SER A 152 0.16 36.76 10.24
C SER A 152 -1.04 36.25 9.41
N LYS A 153 -0.84 35.30 8.53
CA LYS A 153 -1.88 34.75 7.64
C LYS A 153 -1.72 33.21 7.52
N PRO A 154 -1.87 32.48 8.62
CA PRO A 154 -1.73 31.03 8.59
C PRO A 154 -2.89 30.37 7.85
N ILE A 155 -2.61 29.27 7.17
CA ILE A 155 -3.59 28.37 6.59
C ILE A 155 -3.16 26.92 6.82
N LEU A 156 -4.08 26.04 7.21
CA LEU A 156 -3.84 24.62 7.34
C LEU A 156 -4.20 23.96 6.01
N TYR A 157 -3.22 23.26 5.40
CA TYR A 157 -3.42 22.46 4.20
C TYR A 157 -3.29 20.98 4.57
N THR A 158 -4.42 20.26 4.55
CA THR A 158 -4.49 18.86 5.03
C THR A 158 -4.87 17.93 3.89
N GLY A 159 -4.27 16.75 3.86
CA GLY A 159 -4.49 15.75 2.82
C GLY A 159 -4.94 14.40 3.37
N GLY A 160 -5.01 13.39 2.51
CA GLY A 160 -5.41 12.02 2.85
C GLY A 160 -4.59 11.35 3.94
N GLY A 161 -3.39 11.88 4.25
CA GLY A 161 -2.58 11.38 5.36
C GLY A 161 -3.27 11.50 6.73
N VAL A 162 -4.10 12.53 6.94
CA VAL A 162 -4.89 12.68 8.17
C VAL A 162 -5.94 11.58 8.25
N ILE A 163 -6.63 11.30 7.13
CA ILE A 163 -7.64 10.22 7.05
C ILE A 163 -6.99 8.86 7.32
N ASN A 164 -5.86 8.58 6.66
CA ASN A 164 -5.12 7.33 6.82
C ASN A 164 -4.53 7.14 8.23
N SER A 165 -4.36 8.22 8.99
CA SER A 165 -3.93 8.16 10.40
C SER A 165 -5.06 7.82 11.38
N GLY A 166 -6.29 7.69 10.88
CA GLY A 166 -7.45 7.20 11.62
C GLY A 166 -8.25 8.29 12.35
N PRO A 167 -9.37 7.87 13.01
CA PRO A 167 -10.34 8.81 13.58
C PRO A 167 -9.75 9.78 14.62
N ARG A 168 -8.76 9.35 15.40
CA ARG A 168 -8.13 10.21 16.41
C ARG A 168 -7.38 11.39 15.77
N ALA A 169 -6.72 11.17 14.63
CA ALA A 169 -6.03 12.24 13.91
C ALA A 169 -7.02 13.30 13.41
N THR A 170 -8.16 12.85 12.87
CA THR A 170 -9.23 13.75 12.42
C THR A 170 -9.82 14.56 13.59
N GLN A 171 -10.03 13.92 14.74
CA GLN A 171 -10.50 14.62 15.94
C GLN A 171 -9.49 15.68 16.39
N LEU A 172 -8.20 15.35 16.47
CA LEU A 172 -7.13 16.28 16.86
C LEU A 172 -7.01 17.45 15.86
N LEU A 173 -7.19 17.20 14.58
CA LEU A 173 -7.22 18.27 13.58
C LEU A 173 -8.37 19.24 13.84
N ARG A 174 -9.57 18.75 14.14
CA ARG A 174 -10.73 19.59 14.49
C ARG A 174 -10.47 20.40 15.77
N GLU A 175 -9.86 19.78 16.78
CA GLU A 175 -9.45 20.48 18.01
C GLU A 175 -8.44 21.60 17.69
N LEU A 176 -7.42 21.33 16.87
CA LEU A 176 -6.44 22.31 16.45
C LEU A 176 -7.08 23.50 15.73
N VAL A 177 -7.97 23.24 14.78
CA VAL A 177 -8.71 24.30 14.06
C VAL A 177 -9.55 25.14 15.02
N SER A 178 -10.24 24.49 15.98
CA SER A 178 -11.06 25.18 16.97
C SER A 178 -10.22 26.07 17.92
N LEU A 179 -9.03 25.60 18.30
CA LEU A 179 -8.13 26.34 19.20
C LEU A 179 -7.44 27.50 18.52
N THR A 180 -7.08 27.34 17.25
CA THR A 180 -6.29 28.35 16.52
C THR A 180 -7.14 29.35 15.74
N GLY A 181 -8.34 28.94 15.33
CA GLY A 181 -9.17 29.69 14.37
C GLY A 181 -8.56 29.78 12.97
N PHE A 182 -7.54 28.98 12.67
CA PHE A 182 -6.90 29.03 11.36
C PHE A 182 -7.81 28.47 10.26
N PRO A 183 -7.88 29.13 9.10
CA PRO A 183 -8.57 28.58 7.96
C PRO A 183 -7.93 27.25 7.52
N ILE A 184 -8.75 26.34 7.07
CA ILE A 184 -8.33 25.01 6.61
C ILE A 184 -8.79 24.77 5.19
N THR A 185 -7.94 24.13 4.38
CA THR A 185 -8.29 23.64 3.05
C THR A 185 -7.73 22.23 2.84
N SER A 186 -8.36 21.47 1.97
CA SER A 186 -7.98 20.08 1.68
C SER A 186 -8.14 19.80 0.18
N PRO A 187 -7.24 18.98 -0.44
CA PRO A 187 -7.54 18.37 -1.72
C PRO A 187 -8.63 17.31 -1.56
N LEU A 188 -9.12 16.77 -2.68
CA LEU A 188 -10.21 15.79 -2.70
C LEU A 188 -9.97 14.62 -1.73
N GLN A 189 -8.77 14.05 -1.70
CA GLN A 189 -8.41 12.93 -0.81
C GLN A 189 -8.31 13.31 0.68
N GLY A 190 -8.41 14.57 1.02
CA GLY A 190 -8.41 15.06 2.40
C GLY A 190 -9.80 15.39 2.95
N LEU A 191 -10.85 15.20 2.15
CA LEU A 191 -12.23 15.53 2.56
C LEU A 191 -12.90 14.40 3.36
N GLY A 192 -12.38 13.18 3.35
CA GLY A 192 -12.90 12.02 4.08
C GLY A 192 -13.78 11.12 3.26
#